data_3f3633c89b551f5e0cbdb852f3f7e2d5
#
_entry.id   3f3633c89b551f5e0cbdb852f3f7e2d5
#
_cell.length_a   1.000
_cell.length_b   1.000
_cell.length_c   1.000
_cell.angle_alpha   90.00
_cell.angle_beta   90.00
_cell.angle_gamma   90.00
#
_symmetry.space_group_name_H-M   'P 1'
#
loop_
_entity.id
_entity.type
_entity.pdbx_description
1 polymer ?
#
loop_
_entity_poly.entity_id
_entity_poly.type
_entity_poly.pdbx_seq_one_letter_code
_entity_poly.pdbx_strand_id
1 'polypeptide(L)'
;MILLLNKRGYSSYVRCLDCDEVLKCPHCDVSLTYHKDTHTMRCHYCDFQVPYQQKCSHCGSTNIKLIGSGTQKIEEYLQNNFINSRVIRYDVDSTRKKQGHHQLLKQFENQEANILIGTQMIAKGLDFENVTFVGVINADLSLNIPDFRANERTFQLLEQVSGRSGRGKKQGTVMIQTYNPDHFVLQCVKNHDYQSFLSKRNGNEKTCEISTLLLFNKYFSAR
;
A
#
# COMPACT_ATOMS: atom_id res chain seq x y z
N MET A 1 -18.41 -0.22 2.10
CA MET A 1 -17.35 -0.24 1.08
C MET A 1 -15.98 -0.34 1.77
N ILE A 2 -15.06 -1.12 1.20
CA ILE A 2 -13.67 -1.22 1.67
C ILE A 2 -12.74 -0.67 0.59
N LEU A 3 -11.75 0.15 0.97
CA LEU A 3 -10.70 0.64 0.08
C LEU A 3 -9.33 0.22 0.62
N LEU A 4 -8.62 -0.59 -0.16
CA LEU A 4 -7.25 -0.99 0.11
C LEU A 4 -6.28 -0.03 -0.59
N LEU A 5 -5.39 0.59 0.17
CA LEU A 5 -4.23 1.30 -0.35
C LEU A 5 -2.98 0.84 0.43
N ASN A 6 -2.11 0.10 -0.21
CA ASN A 6 -0.92 -0.43 0.46
C ASN A 6 0.17 0.63 0.67
N LYS A 7 -0.25 1.82 1.16
CA LYS A 7 0.66 2.92 1.47
C LYS A 7 0.12 3.80 2.61
N ARG A 8 0.90 3.95 3.67
CA ARG A 8 0.59 4.78 4.84
C ARG A 8 0.95 6.25 4.62
N GLY A 9 0.44 7.14 5.49
CA GLY A 9 0.75 8.56 5.53
C GLY A 9 -0.08 9.41 4.57
N TYR A 10 0.29 10.68 4.45
CA TYR A 10 -0.36 11.65 3.56
C TYR A 10 0.25 11.64 2.15
N SER A 11 1.57 11.66 2.06
CA SER A 11 2.31 11.60 0.81
C SER A 11 3.45 10.60 0.88
N SER A 12 3.74 9.98 -0.26
CA SER A 12 4.73 8.91 -0.36
C SER A 12 6.14 9.40 -0.11
N TYR A 13 6.45 10.57 -0.63
CA TYR A 13 7.75 11.24 -0.47
C TYR A 13 7.64 12.72 -0.84
N VAL A 14 8.66 13.46 -0.45
CA VAL A 14 8.86 14.86 -0.78
C VAL A 14 9.97 14.95 -1.81
N ARG A 15 9.72 15.64 -2.92
CA ARG A 15 10.69 15.86 -4.00
C ARG A 15 10.89 17.35 -4.22
N CYS A 16 12.13 17.78 -4.33
CA CYS A 16 12.47 19.10 -4.82
C CYS A 16 12.31 19.14 -6.34
N LEU A 17 11.61 20.14 -6.87
CA LEU A 17 11.40 20.27 -8.31
C LEU A 17 12.58 20.97 -9.02
N ASP A 18 13.50 21.59 -8.26
CA ASP A 18 14.64 22.31 -8.85
C ASP A 18 15.90 21.43 -8.93
N CYS A 19 16.12 20.52 -7.97
CA CYS A 19 17.30 19.64 -7.97
C CYS A 19 16.96 18.13 -7.96
N ASP A 20 15.68 17.78 -8.07
CA ASP A 20 15.16 16.40 -8.06
C ASP A 20 15.46 15.60 -6.79
N GLU A 21 16.00 16.22 -5.75
CA GLU A 21 16.33 15.55 -4.51
C GLU A 21 15.07 15.03 -3.79
N VAL A 22 15.17 13.82 -3.28
CA VAL A 22 14.12 13.15 -2.46
C VAL A 22 14.66 12.93 -1.06
N LEU A 23 13.96 13.44 -0.04
CA LEU A 23 14.37 13.27 1.34
C LEU A 23 14.32 11.80 1.75
N LYS A 24 15.49 11.25 2.06
CA LYS A 24 15.68 9.84 2.43
C LYS A 24 15.99 9.67 3.91
N CYS A 25 15.72 8.47 4.41
CA CYS A 25 16.12 8.04 5.75
C CYS A 25 17.63 7.80 5.81
N PRO A 26 18.37 8.38 6.76
CA PRO A 26 19.82 8.18 6.87
C PRO A 26 20.23 6.76 7.26
N HIS A 27 19.28 5.97 7.82
CA HIS A 27 19.57 4.60 8.28
C HIS A 27 19.16 3.51 7.27
N CYS A 28 18.13 3.79 6.44
CA CYS A 28 17.50 2.77 5.58
C CYS A 28 17.58 3.10 4.09
N ASP A 29 18.09 4.29 3.72
CA ASP A 29 18.15 4.81 2.34
C ASP A 29 16.80 4.79 1.57
N VAL A 30 15.69 4.65 2.27
CA VAL A 30 14.34 4.73 1.70
C VAL A 30 13.78 6.14 1.84
N SER A 31 12.91 6.56 0.93
CA SER A 31 12.24 7.85 1.03
C SER A 31 11.42 7.97 2.30
N LEU A 32 11.52 9.13 2.98
CA LEU A 32 10.68 9.45 4.12
C LEU A 32 9.25 9.77 3.67
N THR A 33 8.28 9.32 4.45
CA THR A 33 6.84 9.55 4.21
C THR A 33 6.37 10.75 5.03
N TYR A 34 5.64 11.67 4.40
CA TYR A 34 5.04 12.81 5.08
C TYR A 34 3.77 12.41 5.84
N HIS A 35 3.68 12.82 7.10
CA HIS A 35 2.52 12.70 7.96
C HIS A 35 1.96 14.09 8.28
N LYS A 36 0.76 14.37 7.78
CA LYS A 36 0.12 15.68 7.89
C LYS A 36 -0.26 16.01 9.33
N ASP A 37 -0.79 15.03 10.08
CA ASP A 37 -1.27 15.21 11.46
C ASP A 37 -0.17 15.69 12.42
N THR A 38 1.06 15.25 12.19
CA THR A 38 2.23 15.57 13.03
C THR A 38 3.20 16.55 12.39
N HIS A 39 2.95 16.93 11.12
CA HIS A 39 3.88 17.71 10.29
C HIS A 39 5.31 17.16 10.28
N THR A 40 5.44 15.82 10.21
CA THR A 40 6.74 15.15 10.23
C THR A 40 6.97 14.31 8.98
N MET A 41 8.24 14.12 8.65
CA MET A 41 8.75 13.13 7.71
C MET A 41 9.19 11.90 8.49
N ARG A 42 8.69 10.71 8.14
CA ARG A 42 8.93 9.48 8.90
C ARG A 42 9.36 8.32 8.03
N CYS A 43 10.31 7.54 8.53
CA CYS A 43 10.68 6.25 7.99
C CYS A 43 9.79 5.15 8.58
N HIS A 44 9.12 4.37 7.73
CA HIS A 44 8.27 3.26 8.18
C HIS A 44 9.04 1.95 8.44
N TYR A 45 10.37 1.96 8.26
CA TYR A 45 11.23 0.82 8.57
C TYR A 45 11.86 0.92 9.96
N CYS A 46 12.48 2.06 10.29
CA CYS A 46 13.18 2.25 11.56
C CYS A 46 12.57 3.31 12.47
N ASP A 47 11.41 3.86 12.12
CA ASP A 47 10.70 4.93 12.85
C ASP A 47 11.48 6.25 12.99
N PHE A 48 12.63 6.42 12.29
CA PHE A 48 13.31 7.70 12.21
C PHE A 48 12.35 8.79 11.74
N GLN A 49 12.34 9.95 12.42
CA GLN A 49 11.47 11.05 12.07
C GLN A 49 12.15 12.40 12.22
N VAL A 50 11.81 13.32 11.34
CA VAL A 50 12.25 14.72 11.36
C VAL A 50 11.06 15.64 11.09
N PRO A 51 11.06 16.89 11.60
CA PRO A 51 10.06 17.87 11.23
C PRO A 51 10.05 18.12 9.72
N TYR A 52 8.87 18.30 9.14
CA TYR A 52 8.76 18.69 7.75
C TYR A 52 9.20 20.15 7.57
N GLN A 53 10.13 20.38 6.66
CA GLN A 53 10.59 21.71 6.29
C GLN A 53 10.14 22.03 4.88
N GLN A 54 9.64 23.25 4.65
CA GLN A 54 9.26 23.73 3.33
C GLN A 54 10.47 24.23 2.52
N LYS A 55 11.62 23.61 2.73
CA LYS A 55 12.87 23.89 2.03
C LYS A 55 13.61 22.60 1.71
N CYS A 56 14.20 22.54 0.54
CA CYS A 56 15.07 21.44 0.18
C CYS A 56 16.35 21.47 1.02
N SER A 57 16.72 20.36 1.64
CA SER A 57 17.94 20.23 2.43
C SER A 57 19.22 20.28 1.58
N HIS A 58 19.12 19.99 0.26
CA HIS A 58 20.24 19.96 -0.65
C HIS A 58 20.51 21.34 -1.30
N CYS A 59 19.49 21.96 -1.93
CA CYS A 59 19.67 23.21 -2.67
C CYS A 59 19.03 24.44 -2.04
N GLY A 60 18.34 24.29 -0.88
CA GLY A 60 17.68 25.39 -0.18
C GLY A 60 16.39 25.91 -0.85
N SER A 61 15.98 25.36 -2.00
CA SER A 61 14.79 25.76 -2.72
C SER A 61 13.51 25.49 -1.92
N THR A 62 12.52 26.37 -2.06
CA THR A 62 11.16 26.18 -1.53
C THR A 62 10.22 25.49 -2.53
N ASN A 63 10.70 25.21 -3.75
CA ASN A 63 9.94 24.53 -4.78
C ASN A 63 9.91 23.02 -4.55
N ILE A 64 9.26 22.60 -3.46
CA ILE A 64 9.14 21.21 -3.08
C ILE A 64 7.70 20.71 -3.25
N LYS A 65 7.55 19.46 -3.70
CA LYS A 65 6.25 18.85 -3.96
C LYS A 65 6.07 17.56 -3.15
N LEU A 66 4.91 17.45 -2.55
CA LEU A 66 4.42 16.23 -1.89
C LEU A 66 3.86 15.28 -2.95
N ILE A 67 4.57 14.19 -3.22
CA ILE A 67 4.24 13.23 -4.29
C ILE A 67 3.64 11.97 -3.72
N GLY A 68 2.65 11.43 -4.44
CA GLY A 68 1.92 10.22 -4.07
C GLY A 68 0.71 10.49 -3.20
N SER A 69 0.00 9.41 -2.89
CA SER A 69 -1.21 9.46 -2.05
C SER A 69 -1.13 8.34 -1.03
N GLY A 70 -1.22 8.68 0.24
CA GLY A 70 -1.40 7.74 1.33
C GLY A 70 -2.86 7.70 1.81
N THR A 71 -3.14 6.86 2.80
CA THR A 71 -4.49 6.69 3.36
C THR A 71 -5.10 8.00 3.87
N GLN A 72 -4.31 8.88 4.48
CA GLN A 72 -4.78 10.19 4.95
C GLN A 72 -5.28 11.10 3.83
N LYS A 73 -4.53 11.17 2.73
CA LYS A 73 -4.91 12.02 1.59
C LYS A 73 -6.17 11.52 0.89
N ILE A 74 -6.33 10.20 0.79
CA ILE A 74 -7.56 9.62 0.22
C ILE A 74 -8.74 9.82 1.16
N GLU A 75 -8.56 9.70 2.47
CA GLU A 75 -9.59 10.00 3.46
C GLU A 75 -10.10 11.44 3.31
N GLU A 76 -9.21 12.43 3.27
CA GLU A 76 -9.58 13.83 3.06
C GLU A 76 -10.28 14.05 1.71
N TYR A 77 -9.79 13.43 0.65
CA TYR A 77 -10.41 13.52 -0.66
C TYR A 77 -11.84 13.00 -0.67
N LEU A 78 -12.07 11.84 -0.03
CA LEU A 78 -13.41 11.26 0.06
C LEU A 78 -14.36 12.14 0.89
N GLN A 79 -13.91 12.64 2.04
CA GLN A 79 -14.70 13.50 2.91
C GLN A 79 -15.08 14.82 2.23
N ASN A 80 -14.15 15.42 1.47
CA ASN A 80 -14.38 16.70 0.82
C ASN A 80 -15.23 16.62 -0.45
N ASN A 81 -15.20 15.49 -1.16
CA ASN A 81 -15.86 15.37 -2.47
C ASN A 81 -17.16 14.55 -2.43
N PHE A 82 -17.44 13.83 -1.34
CA PHE A 82 -18.64 13.01 -1.21
C PHE A 82 -19.39 13.36 0.08
N ILE A 83 -20.45 14.14 -0.04
CA ILE A 83 -21.21 14.73 1.10
C ILE A 83 -21.67 13.68 2.13
N ASN A 84 -21.97 12.46 1.69
CA ASN A 84 -22.47 11.40 2.57
C ASN A 84 -21.37 10.39 2.96
N SER A 85 -20.10 10.69 2.72
CA SER A 85 -19.01 9.79 3.07
C SER A 85 -18.67 9.90 4.55
N ARG A 86 -18.83 8.77 5.26
CA ARG A 86 -18.32 8.60 6.62
C ARG A 86 -17.18 7.60 6.53
N VAL A 87 -15.96 8.12 6.56
CA VAL A 87 -14.73 7.37 6.33
C VAL A 87 -14.08 7.01 7.65
N ILE A 88 -13.74 5.74 7.83
CA ILE A 88 -12.84 5.26 8.89
C ILE A 88 -11.51 4.88 8.26
N ARG A 89 -10.42 5.42 8.76
CA ARG A 89 -9.06 5.00 8.41
C ARG A 89 -8.59 3.90 9.36
N TYR A 90 -8.17 2.77 8.78
CA TYR A 90 -7.70 1.60 9.51
C TYR A 90 -6.29 1.22 9.05
N ASP A 91 -5.31 1.86 9.66
CA ASP A 91 -3.88 1.61 9.47
C ASP A 91 -3.14 1.61 10.83
N VAL A 92 -1.85 1.31 10.80
CA VAL A 92 -1.04 1.25 12.03
C VAL A 92 -1.05 2.58 12.78
N ASP A 93 -1.12 3.71 12.07
CA ASP A 93 -1.06 5.03 12.70
C ASP A 93 -2.38 5.37 13.40
N SER A 94 -3.54 5.04 12.80
CA SER A 94 -4.85 5.23 13.40
C SER A 94 -5.13 4.29 14.57
N THR A 95 -4.49 3.13 14.60
CA THR A 95 -4.74 2.07 15.58
C THR A 95 -3.76 2.04 16.75
N ARG A 96 -2.79 2.94 16.82
CA ARG A 96 -1.79 3.01 17.91
C ARG A 96 -2.37 3.25 19.31
N LYS A 97 -3.54 3.85 19.41
CA LYS A 97 -4.23 4.04 20.70
C LYS A 97 -4.69 2.70 21.28
N LYS A 98 -4.55 2.54 22.60
CA LYS A 98 -5.01 1.35 23.32
C LYS A 98 -6.49 1.08 22.97
N GLN A 99 -6.81 -0.12 22.49
CA GLN A 99 -8.14 -0.53 21.97
C GLN A 99 -8.59 0.13 20.64
N GLY A 100 -7.76 0.90 19.96
CA GLY A 100 -8.13 1.59 18.71
C GLY A 100 -8.60 0.62 17.60
N HIS A 101 -8.00 -0.56 17.50
CA HIS A 101 -8.42 -1.60 16.57
C HIS A 101 -9.90 -2.00 16.74
N HIS A 102 -10.28 -2.40 17.96
CA HIS A 102 -11.61 -2.91 18.23
C HIS A 102 -12.69 -1.84 18.06
N GLN A 103 -12.41 -0.61 18.52
CA GLN A 103 -13.36 0.49 18.41
C GLN A 103 -13.66 0.87 16.97
N LEU A 104 -12.61 1.03 16.13
CA LEU A 104 -12.77 1.39 14.71
C LEU A 104 -13.55 0.32 13.93
N LEU A 105 -13.26 -0.95 14.18
CA LEU A 105 -13.95 -2.05 13.51
C LEU A 105 -15.41 -2.15 13.94
N LYS A 106 -15.70 -1.96 15.23
CA LYS A 106 -17.06 -1.97 15.76
C LYS A 106 -17.89 -0.81 15.21
N GLN A 107 -17.31 0.38 15.05
CA GLN A 107 -17.96 1.51 14.39
C GLN A 107 -18.33 1.19 12.94
N PHE A 108 -17.43 0.53 12.19
CA PHE A 108 -17.72 0.13 10.82
C PHE A 108 -18.79 -0.98 10.74
N GLU A 109 -18.73 -1.95 11.63
CA GLU A 109 -19.72 -3.03 11.77
C GLU A 109 -21.11 -2.48 12.09
N ASN A 110 -21.20 -1.53 13.02
CA ASN A 110 -22.43 -0.82 13.39
C ASN A 110 -22.95 0.15 12.31
N GLN A 111 -22.28 0.23 11.14
CA GLN A 111 -22.62 1.15 10.04
C GLN A 111 -22.54 2.64 10.40
N GLU A 112 -21.79 2.99 11.45
CA GLU A 112 -21.49 4.38 11.78
C GLU A 112 -20.62 5.04 10.70
N ALA A 113 -19.86 4.23 9.95
CA ALA A 113 -19.15 4.62 8.74
C ALA A 113 -19.53 3.73 7.55
N ASN A 114 -19.50 4.30 6.35
CA ASN A 114 -19.82 3.60 5.11
C ASN A 114 -18.59 3.27 4.26
N ILE A 115 -17.43 3.84 4.60
CA ILE A 115 -16.15 3.60 3.93
C ILE A 115 -15.10 3.23 4.98
N LEU A 116 -14.44 2.08 4.80
CA LEU A 116 -13.25 1.68 5.53
C LEU A 116 -12.05 1.76 4.60
N ILE A 117 -11.13 2.68 4.83
CA ILE A 117 -9.88 2.77 4.08
C ILE A 117 -8.70 2.32 4.93
N GLY A 118 -7.79 1.56 4.37
CA GLY A 118 -6.57 1.18 5.09
C GLY A 118 -5.58 0.39 4.26
N THR A 119 -4.58 -0.12 4.96
CA THR A 119 -3.46 -0.87 4.38
C THR A 119 -3.73 -2.39 4.47
N GLN A 120 -2.69 -3.21 4.42
CA GLN A 120 -2.77 -4.68 4.53
C GLN A 120 -3.56 -5.19 5.76
N MET A 121 -3.75 -4.35 6.77
CA MET A 121 -4.50 -4.70 7.97
C MET A 121 -5.97 -5.02 7.67
N ILE A 122 -6.55 -4.42 6.62
CA ILE A 122 -7.94 -4.69 6.19
C ILE A 122 -8.10 -6.13 5.66
N ALA A 123 -7.07 -6.69 5.06
CA ALA A 123 -7.13 -8.01 4.48
C ALA A 123 -7.21 -9.12 5.54
N LYS A 124 -6.73 -8.87 6.78
CA LYS A 124 -6.60 -9.88 7.82
C LYS A 124 -7.78 -9.87 8.78
N GLY A 125 -8.43 -11.04 8.93
CA GLY A 125 -9.33 -11.33 10.06
C GLY A 125 -10.63 -10.53 10.17
N LEU A 126 -10.96 -9.68 9.20
CA LEU A 126 -12.17 -8.88 9.22
C LEU A 126 -13.30 -9.59 8.47
N ASP A 127 -14.45 -9.71 9.10
CA ASP A 127 -15.63 -10.28 8.48
C ASP A 127 -16.82 -9.30 8.59
N PHE A 128 -17.24 -8.75 7.44
CA PHE A 128 -18.33 -7.79 7.38
C PHE A 128 -19.34 -8.24 6.33
N GLU A 129 -20.51 -8.67 6.76
CA GLU A 129 -21.57 -9.16 5.87
C GLU A 129 -22.12 -8.08 4.93
N ASN A 130 -22.03 -6.80 5.32
CA ASN A 130 -22.63 -5.68 4.58
C ASN A 130 -21.70 -5.05 3.54
N VAL A 131 -20.51 -5.62 3.29
CA VAL A 131 -19.57 -5.09 2.30
C VAL A 131 -19.92 -5.60 0.91
N THR A 132 -20.38 -4.69 0.06
CA THR A 132 -20.75 -4.96 -1.33
C THR A 132 -19.72 -4.47 -2.35
N PHE A 133 -18.77 -3.65 -1.92
CA PHE A 133 -17.72 -3.11 -2.79
C PHE A 133 -16.35 -3.13 -2.11
N VAL A 134 -15.36 -3.64 -2.83
CA VAL A 134 -13.94 -3.59 -2.47
C VAL A 134 -13.16 -2.91 -3.59
N GLY A 135 -12.47 -1.82 -3.26
CA GLY A 135 -11.57 -1.11 -4.18
C GLY A 135 -10.11 -1.26 -3.76
N VAL A 136 -9.26 -1.65 -4.69
CA VAL A 136 -7.80 -1.63 -4.51
C VAL A 136 -7.25 -0.44 -5.27
N ILE A 137 -6.68 0.51 -4.55
CA ILE A 137 -6.11 1.73 -5.12
C ILE A 137 -4.62 1.48 -5.40
N ASN A 138 -4.24 1.56 -6.68
CA ASN A 138 -2.86 1.41 -7.15
C ASN A 138 -2.18 0.11 -6.70
N ALA A 139 -2.60 -1.02 -7.30
CA ALA A 139 -2.01 -2.33 -7.03
C ALA A 139 -0.51 -2.40 -7.37
N ASP A 140 -0.04 -1.56 -8.31
CA ASP A 140 1.35 -1.48 -8.74
C ASP A 140 2.31 -1.13 -7.62
N LEU A 141 1.85 -0.42 -6.58
CA LEU A 141 2.65 -0.13 -5.39
C LEU A 141 3.15 -1.40 -4.68
N SER A 142 2.37 -2.47 -4.73
CA SER A 142 2.72 -3.75 -4.12
C SER A 142 3.53 -4.63 -5.07
N LEU A 143 3.21 -4.58 -6.37
CA LEU A 143 3.87 -5.38 -7.40
C LEU A 143 5.32 -4.92 -7.66
N ASN A 144 5.57 -3.60 -7.58
CA ASN A 144 6.87 -2.99 -7.90
C ASN A 144 7.80 -2.84 -6.68
N ILE A 145 7.50 -3.49 -5.56
CA ILE A 145 8.45 -3.54 -4.43
C ILE A 145 9.66 -4.39 -4.86
N PRO A 146 10.92 -3.94 -4.64
CA PRO A 146 12.12 -4.71 -4.96
C PRO A 146 12.34 -5.84 -3.94
N ASP A 147 11.43 -6.80 -3.90
CA ASP A 147 11.43 -7.98 -3.04
C ASP A 147 10.97 -9.17 -3.90
N PHE A 148 11.73 -10.25 -3.92
CA PHE A 148 11.40 -11.47 -4.67
C PHE A 148 10.02 -12.03 -4.30
N ARG A 149 9.50 -11.75 -3.11
CA ARG A 149 8.17 -12.13 -2.66
C ARG A 149 7.08 -11.12 -3.01
N ALA A 150 7.39 -10.03 -3.73
CA ALA A 150 6.39 -8.98 -4.02
C ALA A 150 5.16 -9.54 -4.74
N ASN A 151 5.37 -10.39 -5.75
CA ASN A 151 4.28 -11.03 -6.50
C ASN A 151 3.42 -11.94 -5.61
N GLU A 152 4.05 -12.76 -4.77
CA GLU A 152 3.35 -13.68 -3.85
C GLU A 152 2.53 -12.91 -2.82
N ARG A 153 3.17 -11.94 -2.17
CA ARG A 153 2.49 -11.11 -1.16
C ARG A 153 1.34 -10.30 -1.75
N THR A 154 1.51 -9.82 -2.99
CA THR A 154 0.45 -9.08 -3.68
C THR A 154 -0.68 -10.01 -4.07
N PHE A 155 -0.41 -11.19 -4.61
CA PHE A 155 -1.44 -12.19 -4.91
C PHE A 155 -2.26 -12.53 -3.67
N GLN A 156 -1.59 -12.91 -2.56
CA GLN A 156 -2.24 -13.25 -1.30
C GLN A 156 -3.09 -12.09 -0.75
N LEU A 157 -2.56 -10.87 -0.79
CA LEU A 157 -3.26 -9.68 -0.32
C LEU A 157 -4.53 -9.41 -1.14
N LEU A 158 -4.43 -9.48 -2.46
CA LEU A 158 -5.55 -9.23 -3.37
C LEU A 158 -6.63 -10.31 -3.24
N GLU A 159 -6.26 -11.59 -3.16
CA GLU A 159 -7.20 -12.69 -2.90
C GLU A 159 -7.92 -12.51 -1.56
N GLN A 160 -7.19 -12.19 -0.49
CA GLN A 160 -7.77 -11.99 0.83
C GLN A 160 -8.75 -10.82 0.86
N VAL A 161 -8.42 -9.70 0.21
CA VAL A 161 -9.27 -8.51 0.22
C VAL A 161 -10.46 -8.65 -0.73
N SER A 162 -10.28 -9.34 -1.87
CA SER A 162 -11.37 -9.65 -2.80
C SER A 162 -12.43 -10.52 -2.14
N GLY A 163 -12.01 -11.50 -1.34
CA GLY A 163 -12.91 -12.35 -0.57
C GLY A 163 -13.68 -11.63 0.55
N ARG A 164 -13.51 -10.31 0.75
CA ARG A 164 -14.31 -9.51 1.69
C ARG A 164 -15.58 -8.94 1.08
N SER A 165 -15.74 -8.97 -0.23
CA SER A 165 -16.93 -8.49 -0.92
C SER A 165 -17.94 -9.62 -1.13
N GLY A 166 -19.24 -9.32 -0.93
CA GLY A 166 -20.31 -10.25 -1.29
C GLY A 166 -20.55 -11.41 -0.33
N ARG A 167 -20.15 -11.31 0.93
CA ARG A 167 -20.39 -12.35 1.94
C ARG A 167 -21.83 -12.39 2.46
N GLY A 168 -22.59 -11.33 2.27
CA GLY A 168 -23.99 -11.26 2.64
C GLY A 168 -24.93 -11.67 1.48
N LYS A 169 -26.20 -11.28 1.58
CA LYS A 169 -27.22 -11.55 0.55
C LYS A 169 -27.03 -10.78 -0.75
N LYS A 170 -26.18 -9.76 -0.77
CA LYS A 170 -25.94 -8.89 -1.94
C LYS A 170 -24.66 -9.33 -2.65
N GLN A 171 -24.73 -9.34 -3.98
CA GLN A 171 -23.54 -9.60 -4.80
C GLN A 171 -22.47 -8.56 -4.54
N GLY A 172 -21.20 -8.99 -4.41
CA GLY A 172 -20.06 -8.13 -4.22
C GLY A 172 -19.37 -7.76 -5.52
N THR A 173 -18.81 -6.56 -5.55
CA THR A 173 -17.98 -6.07 -6.65
C THR A 173 -16.58 -5.79 -6.15
N VAL A 174 -15.56 -6.23 -6.89
CA VAL A 174 -14.14 -5.93 -6.64
C VAL A 174 -13.59 -5.13 -7.80
N MET A 175 -12.93 -4.01 -7.51
CA MET A 175 -12.28 -3.18 -8.51
C MET A 175 -10.80 -3.00 -8.14
N ILE A 176 -9.90 -3.30 -9.06
CA ILE A 176 -8.45 -3.15 -8.87
C ILE A 176 -7.94 -2.11 -9.85
N GLN A 177 -7.43 -1.00 -9.32
CA GLN A 177 -6.78 0.03 -10.11
C GLN A 177 -5.31 -0.33 -10.33
N THR A 178 -4.87 -0.32 -11.60
CA THR A 178 -3.50 -0.63 -12.01
C THR A 178 -3.15 0.05 -13.32
N TYR A 179 -1.86 0.28 -13.56
CA TYR A 179 -1.32 0.71 -14.86
C TYR A 179 -0.98 -0.46 -15.78
N ASN A 180 -0.87 -1.69 -15.22
CA ASN A 180 -0.56 -2.90 -15.98
C ASN A 180 -1.60 -4.01 -15.73
N PRO A 181 -2.79 -3.93 -16.36
CA PRO A 181 -3.86 -4.90 -16.15
C PRO A 181 -3.50 -6.32 -16.61
N ASP A 182 -2.54 -6.46 -17.52
CA ASP A 182 -2.11 -7.75 -18.06
C ASP A 182 -1.03 -8.45 -17.20
N HIS A 183 -0.63 -7.82 -16.10
CA HIS A 183 0.31 -8.43 -15.17
C HIS A 183 -0.21 -9.79 -14.69
N PHE A 184 0.63 -10.84 -14.77
CA PHE A 184 0.20 -12.22 -14.53
C PHE A 184 -0.44 -12.44 -13.15
N VAL A 185 0.03 -11.72 -12.11
CA VAL A 185 -0.55 -11.77 -10.76
C VAL A 185 -2.00 -11.32 -10.78
N LEU A 186 -2.30 -10.19 -11.46
CA LEU A 186 -3.64 -9.63 -11.54
C LEU A 186 -4.58 -10.51 -12.35
N GLN A 187 -4.09 -11.14 -13.42
CA GLN A 187 -4.86 -12.09 -14.20
C GLN A 187 -5.18 -13.35 -13.39
N CYS A 188 -4.23 -13.86 -12.59
CA CYS A 188 -4.48 -14.99 -11.69
C CYS A 188 -5.51 -14.62 -10.60
N VAL A 189 -5.41 -13.44 -9.99
CA VAL A 189 -6.40 -12.94 -9.00
C VAL A 189 -7.78 -12.79 -9.63
N LYS A 190 -7.88 -12.23 -10.83
CA LYS A 190 -9.16 -12.07 -11.56
C LYS A 190 -9.89 -13.40 -11.78
N ASN A 191 -9.15 -14.45 -12.03
CA ASN A 191 -9.68 -15.78 -12.31
C ASN A 191 -9.69 -16.72 -11.09
N HIS A 192 -9.25 -16.23 -9.92
CA HIS A 192 -9.02 -17.05 -8.71
C HIS A 192 -8.16 -18.29 -8.97
N ASP A 193 -7.15 -18.16 -9.86
CA ASP A 193 -6.32 -19.27 -10.35
C ASP A 193 -4.98 -19.35 -9.62
N TYR A 194 -5.00 -20.00 -8.47
CA TYR A 194 -3.80 -20.23 -7.67
C TYR A 194 -2.80 -21.17 -8.35
N GLN A 195 -3.26 -22.15 -9.12
CA GLN A 195 -2.39 -23.13 -9.77
C GLN A 195 -1.53 -22.47 -10.86
N SER A 196 -2.15 -21.66 -11.72
CA SER A 196 -1.43 -20.87 -12.71
C SER A 196 -0.47 -19.86 -12.08
N PHE A 197 -0.85 -19.28 -10.94
CA PHE A 197 0.03 -18.39 -10.18
C PHE A 197 1.29 -19.14 -9.73
N LEU A 198 1.16 -20.30 -9.10
CA LEU A 198 2.31 -21.11 -8.64
C LEU A 198 3.22 -21.54 -9.80
N SER A 199 2.64 -21.98 -10.92
CA SER A 199 3.40 -22.41 -12.09
C SER A 199 4.26 -21.28 -12.67
N LYS A 200 3.68 -20.07 -12.82
CA LYS A 200 4.36 -18.89 -13.35
C LYS A 200 5.41 -18.34 -12.37
N ARG A 201 5.12 -18.37 -11.06
CA ARG A 201 6.06 -17.99 -10.01
C ARG A 201 7.32 -18.87 -10.07
N ASN A 202 7.15 -20.20 -10.04
CA ASN A 202 8.26 -21.15 -10.05
C ASN A 202 9.11 -21.03 -11.33
N GLY A 203 8.50 -20.69 -12.48
CA GLY A 203 9.22 -20.39 -13.71
C GLY A 203 10.12 -19.15 -13.59
N ASN A 204 9.63 -18.08 -12.96
CA ASN A 204 10.39 -16.85 -12.76
C ASN A 204 11.48 -16.99 -11.69
N GLU A 205 11.26 -17.78 -10.62
CA GLU A 205 12.26 -18.03 -9.58
C GLU A 205 13.43 -18.85 -10.12
N LYS A 206 13.20 -19.89 -10.92
CA LYS A 206 14.27 -20.68 -11.56
C LYS A 206 15.17 -19.81 -12.46
N THR A 207 14.60 -18.85 -13.17
CA THR A 207 15.36 -17.91 -14.00
C THR A 207 16.19 -16.95 -13.14
N CYS A 208 15.69 -16.53 -11.97
CA CYS A 208 16.39 -15.65 -11.05
C CYS A 208 17.53 -16.38 -10.31
N GLU A 209 17.32 -17.62 -9.87
CA GLU A 209 18.36 -18.44 -9.23
C GLU A 209 19.53 -18.73 -10.18
N ILE A 210 19.26 -19.03 -11.45
CA ILE A 210 20.31 -19.25 -12.44
C ILE A 210 21.10 -17.97 -12.70
N SER A 211 20.47 -16.82 -12.78
CA SER A 211 21.17 -15.53 -12.96
C SER A 211 21.99 -15.13 -11.73
N THR A 212 21.51 -15.41 -10.53
CA THR A 212 22.24 -15.16 -9.29
C THR A 212 23.43 -16.09 -9.12
N LEU A 213 23.30 -17.37 -9.47
CA LEU A 213 24.40 -18.35 -9.50
C LEU A 213 25.47 -17.99 -10.54
N LEU A 214 25.08 -17.51 -11.70
CA LEU A 214 26.01 -17.05 -12.74
C LEU A 214 26.78 -15.80 -12.32
N LEU A 215 26.15 -14.88 -11.59
CA LEU A 215 26.82 -13.70 -11.02
C LEU A 215 27.81 -14.10 -9.90
N PHE A 216 27.47 -15.04 -9.03
CA PHE A 216 28.38 -15.55 -7.99
C PHE A 216 29.61 -16.25 -8.61
N ASN A 217 29.45 -17.07 -9.62
CA ASN A 217 30.58 -17.71 -10.29
C ASN A 217 31.49 -16.73 -11.04
N LYS A 218 30.97 -15.62 -11.56
CA LYS A 218 31.79 -14.56 -12.19
C LYS A 218 32.66 -13.79 -11.18
N TYR A 219 32.21 -13.67 -9.93
CA TYR A 219 32.97 -12.97 -8.87
C TYR A 219 33.99 -13.89 -8.15
N PHE A 220 33.81 -15.21 -8.18
CA PHE A 220 34.73 -16.16 -7.51
C PHE A 220 35.81 -16.73 -8.43
N SER A 221 35.74 -16.57 -9.73
CA SER A 221 36.78 -17.00 -10.67
C SER A 221 37.86 -15.92 -10.96
N ALA A 222 37.84 -14.80 -10.24
CA ALA A 222 38.83 -13.72 -10.37
C ALA A 222 39.67 -13.54 -9.11
N ARG A 223 40.05 -14.66 -8.43
CA ARG A 223 41.09 -14.69 -7.41
C ARG A 223 42.05 -15.86 -7.67
#